data_fb7177604768b4f114606125b6549a9c
#
_entry.id   fb7177604768b4f114606125b6549a9c
#
_cell.length_a   1.000
_cell.length_b   1.000
_cell.length_c   1.000
_cell.angle_alpha   90.00
_cell.angle_beta   90.00
_cell.angle_gamma   90.00
#
_symmetry.space_group_name_H-M   'P 1'
#
loop_
_entity.id
_entity.type
_entity.pdbx_description
1 polymer ?
#
loop_
_entity_poly.entity_id
_entity_poly.type
_entity_poly.pdbx_seq_one_letter_code
_entity_poly.pdbx_strand_id
1 'polypeptide(L)'
;MRTIIITGASGGLAQEMVKLLPEDRLILLGRNQEKLEKLYASHPQTECIGLDITDSSAVQKLVEELTQRYGKIDVLVNNAGYGIFEEFDQITNEQIHAMFEVNTFALMNLSRMIGAHMKTAGKGHIVNIVSMAGLVATAKSSLYSATKFAAIGFSNALR
;
A
#
# COMPACT_ATOMS: atom_id res chain seq x y z
N MET A 1 16.46 8.76 11.49
CA MET A 1 16.11 7.92 10.30
C MET A 1 14.89 7.09 10.67
N ARG A 2 13.79 7.24 9.95
CA ARG A 2 12.56 6.45 10.12
C ARG A 2 12.64 5.23 9.19
N THR A 3 11.94 4.15 9.55
CA THR A 3 11.70 3.01 8.66
C THR A 3 10.30 3.13 8.06
N ILE A 4 10.22 3.29 6.75
CA ILE A 4 8.99 3.59 6.02
C ILE A 4 8.74 2.49 4.98
N ILE A 5 7.56 1.87 5.04
CA ILE A 5 7.12 0.91 4.01
C ILE A 5 6.21 1.64 3.03
N ILE A 6 6.45 1.46 1.72
CA ILE A 6 5.62 2.02 0.65
C ILE A 6 5.19 0.90 -0.28
N THR A 7 3.89 0.65 -0.40
CA THR A 7 3.34 -0.31 -1.35
C THR A 7 3.08 0.32 -2.71
N GLY A 8 3.07 -0.50 -3.78
CA GLY A 8 2.89 0.03 -5.14
C GLY A 8 4.02 0.96 -5.58
N ALA A 9 5.24 0.67 -5.12
CA ALA A 9 6.38 1.56 -5.24
C ALA A 9 6.85 1.83 -6.68
N SER A 10 6.39 1.05 -7.67
CA SER A 10 6.68 1.35 -9.09
C SER A 10 5.79 2.44 -9.70
N GLY A 11 4.77 2.90 -8.99
CA GLY A 11 3.86 3.95 -9.45
C GLY A 11 4.45 5.36 -9.36
N GLY A 12 3.95 6.28 -10.19
CA GLY A 12 4.49 7.66 -10.27
C GLY A 12 4.39 8.42 -8.95
N LEU A 13 3.28 8.27 -8.21
CA LEU A 13 3.12 8.93 -6.91
C LEU A 13 4.17 8.45 -5.89
N ALA A 14 4.43 7.13 -5.84
CA ALA A 14 5.46 6.58 -4.97
C ALA A 14 6.86 7.10 -5.34
N GLN A 15 7.16 7.22 -6.63
CA GLN A 15 8.44 7.78 -7.09
C GLN A 15 8.65 9.22 -6.62
N GLU A 16 7.60 10.04 -6.65
CA GLU A 16 7.70 11.42 -6.14
C GLU A 16 7.82 11.45 -4.61
N MET A 17 7.11 10.58 -3.89
CA MET A 17 7.26 10.48 -2.42
C MET A 17 8.68 10.10 -2.03
N VAL A 18 9.29 9.13 -2.70
CA VAL A 18 10.67 8.66 -2.41
C VAL A 18 11.69 9.80 -2.53
N LYS A 19 11.57 10.67 -3.53
CA LYS A 19 12.46 11.84 -3.70
C LYS A 19 12.43 12.80 -2.52
N LEU A 20 11.30 12.85 -1.80
CA LEU A 20 11.10 13.72 -0.63
C LEU A 20 11.56 13.12 0.69
N LEU A 21 12.08 11.88 0.67
CA LEU A 21 12.44 11.10 1.85
C LEU A 21 13.91 10.62 1.81
N PRO A 22 14.90 11.49 1.48
CA PRO A 22 16.26 11.05 1.19
C PRO A 22 17.02 10.53 2.41
N GLU A 23 16.58 10.87 3.62
CA GLU A 23 17.25 10.51 4.88
C GLU A 23 16.59 9.32 5.59
N ASP A 24 15.50 8.79 5.03
CA ASP A 24 14.75 7.70 5.64
C ASP A 24 15.12 6.34 5.03
N ARG A 25 15.00 5.28 5.81
CA ARG A 25 15.07 3.91 5.29
C ARG A 25 13.73 3.58 4.64
N LEU A 26 13.76 3.28 3.34
CA LEU A 26 12.58 3.00 2.55
C LEU A 26 12.53 1.52 2.17
N ILE A 27 11.44 0.85 2.55
CA ILE A 27 11.12 -0.51 2.13
C ILE A 27 10.06 -0.38 1.03
N LEU A 28 10.47 -0.67 -0.19
CA LEU A 28 9.68 -0.41 -1.39
C LEU A 28 9.11 -1.71 -1.94
N LEU A 29 7.79 -1.88 -1.81
CA LEU A 29 7.09 -3.09 -2.20
C LEU A 29 6.42 -2.95 -3.57
N GLY A 30 6.64 -3.94 -4.42
CA GLY A 30 5.98 -4.06 -5.71
C GLY A 30 6.17 -5.45 -6.31
N ARG A 31 5.37 -5.84 -7.29
CA ARG A 31 5.40 -7.20 -7.87
C ARG A 31 6.68 -7.53 -8.65
N ASN A 32 7.36 -6.52 -9.16
CA ASN A 32 8.57 -6.70 -9.97
C ASN A 32 9.76 -6.03 -9.28
N GLN A 33 10.59 -6.83 -8.61
CA GLN A 33 11.75 -6.36 -7.86
C GLN A 33 12.80 -5.71 -8.76
N GLU A 34 13.13 -6.30 -9.91
CA GLU A 34 14.14 -5.74 -10.83
C GLU A 34 13.74 -4.35 -11.33
N LYS A 35 12.44 -4.14 -11.57
CA LYS A 35 11.93 -2.81 -11.94
C LYS A 35 12.12 -1.80 -10.81
N LEU A 36 11.87 -2.19 -9.56
CA LEU A 36 12.09 -1.32 -8.40
C LEU A 36 13.57 -0.99 -8.24
N GLU A 37 14.45 -1.97 -8.31
CA GLU A 37 15.89 -1.79 -8.19
C GLU A 37 16.43 -0.83 -9.26
N LYS A 38 15.93 -0.93 -10.49
CA LYS A 38 16.29 0.02 -11.56
C LYS A 38 15.78 1.44 -11.30
N LEU A 39 14.54 1.58 -10.82
CA LEU A 39 13.93 2.88 -10.53
C LEU A 39 14.64 3.63 -9.40
N TYR A 40 15.13 2.89 -8.40
CA TYR A 40 15.67 3.46 -7.17
C TYR A 40 17.18 3.22 -7.00
N ALA A 41 17.89 2.84 -8.07
CA ALA A 41 19.33 2.57 -8.06
C ALA A 41 20.20 3.70 -7.49
N SER A 42 19.75 4.94 -7.62
CA SER A 42 20.45 6.13 -7.10
C SER A 42 20.06 6.51 -5.66
N HIS A 43 19.09 5.81 -5.05
CA HIS A 43 18.63 6.15 -3.71
C HIS A 43 19.27 5.21 -2.67
N PRO A 44 20.20 5.68 -1.83
CA PRO A 44 21.10 4.81 -1.05
C PRO A 44 20.43 4.08 0.12
N GLN A 45 19.25 4.52 0.56
CA GLN A 45 18.55 4.01 1.75
C GLN A 45 17.30 3.21 1.39
N THR A 46 17.27 2.58 0.20
CA THR A 46 16.13 1.79 -0.25
C THR A 46 16.40 0.30 -0.22
N GLU A 47 15.42 -0.47 0.22
CA GLU A 47 15.33 -1.91 0.04
C GLU A 47 14.12 -2.21 -0.87
N CYS A 48 14.38 -2.77 -2.04
CA CYS A 48 13.36 -3.12 -3.02
C CYS A 48 12.97 -4.59 -2.87
N ILE A 49 11.67 -4.86 -2.66
CA ILE A 49 11.18 -6.22 -2.41
C ILE A 49 10.07 -6.55 -3.42
N GLY A 50 10.28 -7.65 -4.14
CA GLY A 50 9.29 -8.25 -5.03
C GLY A 50 8.24 -9.00 -4.21
N LEU A 51 7.03 -8.46 -4.11
CA LEU A 51 5.95 -9.04 -3.32
C LEU A 51 4.60 -8.75 -3.95
N ASP A 52 3.75 -9.76 -4.00
CA ASP A 52 2.31 -9.57 -4.20
C ASP A 52 1.66 -9.29 -2.84
N ILE A 53 1.19 -8.06 -2.65
CA ILE A 53 0.57 -7.65 -1.38
C ILE A 53 -0.76 -8.32 -1.09
N THR A 54 -1.35 -9.05 -2.05
CA THR A 54 -2.56 -9.85 -1.87
C THR A 54 -2.26 -11.23 -1.27
N ASP A 55 -1.00 -11.68 -1.30
CA ASP A 55 -0.54 -12.88 -0.59
C ASP A 55 -0.34 -12.57 0.91
N SER A 56 -1.38 -12.79 1.68
CA SER A 56 -1.38 -12.53 3.13
C SER A 56 -0.28 -13.28 3.89
N SER A 57 0.07 -14.50 3.46
CA SER A 57 1.13 -15.31 4.07
C SER A 57 2.51 -14.71 3.81
N ALA A 58 2.78 -14.31 2.57
CA ALA A 58 4.04 -13.67 2.20
C ALA A 58 4.20 -12.31 2.90
N VAL A 59 3.11 -11.54 2.97
CA VAL A 59 3.07 -10.26 3.70
C VAL A 59 3.36 -10.45 5.17
N GLN A 60 2.76 -11.46 5.82
CA GLN A 60 3.01 -11.72 7.25
C GLN A 60 4.48 -12.04 7.51
N LYS A 61 5.08 -12.92 6.73
CA LYS A 61 6.51 -13.27 6.86
C LYS A 61 7.40 -12.05 6.69
N LEU A 62 7.11 -11.22 5.69
CA LEU A 62 7.86 -9.98 5.46
C LEU A 62 7.75 -9.03 6.67
N VAL A 63 6.56 -8.82 7.21
CA VAL A 63 6.35 -7.93 8.37
C VAL A 63 7.13 -8.42 9.60
N GLU A 64 7.10 -9.73 9.87
CA GLU A 64 7.87 -10.36 10.94
C GLU A 64 9.38 -10.15 10.73
N GLU A 65 9.89 -10.42 9.53
CA GLU A 65 11.30 -10.23 9.18
C GLU A 65 11.75 -8.77 9.34
N LEU A 66 10.99 -7.82 8.80
CA LEU A 66 11.32 -6.40 8.90
C LEU A 66 11.28 -5.90 10.34
N THR A 67 10.32 -6.38 11.14
CA THR A 67 10.21 -6.01 12.54
C THR A 67 11.38 -6.57 13.37
N GLN A 68 11.81 -7.80 13.09
CA GLN A 68 13.00 -8.38 13.72
C GLN A 68 14.28 -7.63 13.34
N ARG A 69 14.43 -7.27 12.06
CA ARG A 69 15.63 -6.63 11.51
C ARG A 69 15.77 -5.18 11.94
N TYR A 70 14.68 -4.43 11.96
CA TYR A 70 14.71 -2.98 12.20
C TYR A 70 14.12 -2.55 13.54
N GLY A 71 13.56 -3.47 14.30
CA GLY A 71 12.97 -3.25 15.61
C GLY A 71 11.61 -2.55 15.57
N LYS A 72 11.41 -1.60 14.64
CA LYS A 72 10.14 -0.89 14.45
C LYS A 72 9.95 -0.42 13.01
N ILE A 73 8.70 -0.26 12.64
CA ILE A 73 8.25 0.39 11.42
C ILE A 73 7.58 1.70 11.84
N ASP A 74 8.13 2.83 11.40
CA ASP A 74 7.63 4.15 11.80
C ASP A 74 6.44 4.61 10.96
N VAL A 75 6.45 4.29 9.65
CA VAL A 75 5.39 4.70 8.73
C VAL A 75 5.05 3.56 7.78
N LEU A 76 3.76 3.33 7.56
CA LEU A 76 3.22 2.52 6.47
C LEU A 76 2.50 3.44 5.49
N VAL A 77 2.88 3.39 4.21
CA VAL A 77 2.17 4.06 3.12
C VAL A 77 1.49 3.01 2.24
N ASN A 78 0.20 2.84 2.41
CA ASN A 78 -0.65 2.03 1.54
C ASN A 78 -0.95 2.82 0.27
N ASN A 79 -0.07 2.71 -0.72
CA ASN A 79 -0.18 3.41 -2.00
C ASN A 79 -0.57 2.49 -3.16
N ALA A 80 -0.43 1.18 -3.03
CA ALA A 80 -0.82 0.25 -4.07
C ALA A 80 -2.32 0.37 -4.39
N GLY A 81 -2.64 0.39 -5.67
CA GLY A 81 -4.01 0.44 -6.15
C GLY A 81 -4.08 0.68 -7.66
N TYR A 82 -5.22 0.35 -8.24
CA TYR A 82 -5.52 0.62 -9.64
C TYR A 82 -7.02 0.83 -9.82
N GLY A 83 -7.44 1.35 -10.98
CA GLY A 83 -8.84 1.56 -11.32
C GLY A 83 -9.21 0.91 -12.65
N ILE A 84 -10.42 0.37 -12.72
CA ILE A 84 -11.11 0.00 -13.95
C ILE A 84 -12.32 0.93 -14.07
N PHE A 85 -12.50 1.51 -15.23
CA PHE A 85 -13.54 2.49 -15.51
C PHE A 85 -14.38 1.96 -16.68
N GLU A 86 -15.50 1.31 -16.36
CA GLU A 86 -16.40 0.66 -17.33
C GLU A 86 -17.86 0.83 -16.92
N GLU A 87 -18.77 0.53 -17.86
CA GLU A 87 -20.20 0.41 -17.57
C GLU A 87 -20.39 -0.72 -16.55
N PHE A 88 -21.30 -0.51 -15.58
CA PHE A 88 -21.47 -1.42 -14.45
C PHE A 88 -21.82 -2.86 -14.85
N ASP A 89 -22.53 -3.04 -15.95
CA ASP A 89 -22.96 -4.34 -16.49
C ASP A 89 -21.87 -5.07 -17.30
N GLN A 90 -20.74 -4.41 -17.58
CA GLN A 90 -19.57 -4.99 -18.25
C GLN A 90 -18.49 -5.44 -17.27
N ILE A 91 -18.62 -5.11 -15.98
CA ILE A 91 -17.65 -5.49 -14.95
C ILE A 91 -17.79 -6.98 -14.63
N THR A 92 -16.68 -7.72 -14.70
CA THR A 92 -16.68 -9.16 -14.39
C THR A 92 -16.49 -9.43 -12.89
N ASN A 93 -16.88 -10.62 -12.44
CA ASN A 93 -16.64 -11.05 -11.06
C ASN A 93 -15.14 -11.06 -10.72
N GLU A 94 -14.29 -11.48 -11.65
CA GLU A 94 -12.84 -11.51 -11.50
C GLU A 94 -12.28 -10.10 -11.28
N GLN A 95 -12.77 -9.11 -12.03
CA GLN A 95 -12.39 -7.71 -11.87
C GLN A 95 -12.82 -7.17 -10.50
N ILE A 96 -14.03 -7.51 -10.05
CA ILE A 96 -14.53 -7.11 -8.72
C ILE A 96 -13.59 -7.63 -7.63
N HIS A 97 -13.35 -8.95 -7.61
CA HIS A 97 -12.49 -9.57 -6.60
C HIS A 97 -11.06 -9.00 -6.66
N ALA A 98 -10.43 -8.97 -7.83
CA ALA A 98 -9.05 -8.53 -7.98
C ALA A 98 -8.85 -7.06 -7.52
N MET A 99 -9.80 -6.17 -7.82
CA MET A 99 -9.66 -4.77 -7.41
C MET A 99 -9.88 -4.59 -5.91
N PHE A 100 -10.83 -5.29 -5.29
CA PHE A 100 -11.00 -5.30 -3.83
C PHE A 100 -9.80 -5.89 -3.12
N GLU A 101 -9.20 -6.97 -3.64
CA GLU A 101 -8.00 -7.58 -3.08
C GLU A 101 -6.85 -6.57 -2.98
N VAL A 102 -6.58 -5.84 -4.05
CA VAL A 102 -5.46 -4.88 -4.08
C VAL A 102 -5.82 -3.59 -3.33
N ASN A 103 -6.95 -2.95 -3.68
CA ASN A 103 -7.26 -1.59 -3.24
C ASN A 103 -7.76 -1.53 -1.79
N THR A 104 -8.32 -2.64 -1.27
CA THR A 104 -9.05 -2.66 0.01
C THR A 104 -8.49 -3.71 0.96
N PHE A 105 -8.50 -4.99 0.60
CA PHE A 105 -8.14 -6.06 1.54
C PHE A 105 -6.65 -6.05 1.88
N ALA A 106 -5.76 -5.86 0.90
CA ALA A 106 -4.33 -5.73 1.14
C ALA A 106 -4.01 -4.52 2.04
N LEU A 107 -4.66 -3.36 1.81
CA LEU A 107 -4.54 -2.18 2.65
C LEU A 107 -4.96 -2.47 4.10
N MET A 108 -6.11 -3.13 4.30
CA MET A 108 -6.61 -3.51 5.63
C MET A 108 -5.66 -4.49 6.33
N ASN A 109 -5.16 -5.51 5.61
CA ASN A 109 -4.26 -6.52 6.16
C ASN A 109 -2.92 -5.93 6.58
N LEU A 110 -2.28 -5.14 5.73
CA LEU A 110 -1.04 -4.45 6.06
C LEU A 110 -1.22 -3.50 7.24
N SER A 111 -2.29 -2.72 7.24
CA SER A 111 -2.61 -1.80 8.35
C SER A 111 -2.80 -2.56 9.67
N ARG A 112 -3.49 -3.72 9.63
CA ARG A 112 -3.70 -4.56 10.82
C ARG A 112 -2.40 -5.13 11.35
N MET A 113 -1.57 -5.71 10.47
CA MET A 113 -0.31 -6.38 10.87
C MET A 113 0.70 -5.36 11.39
N ILE A 114 0.99 -4.32 10.60
CA ILE A 114 1.98 -3.30 10.96
C ILE A 114 1.45 -2.41 12.09
N GLY A 115 0.17 -2.06 12.08
CA GLY A 115 -0.47 -1.29 13.13
C GLY A 115 -0.40 -1.97 14.51
N ALA A 116 -0.48 -3.30 14.58
CA ALA A 116 -0.28 -4.04 15.82
C ALA A 116 1.13 -3.83 16.40
N HIS A 117 2.16 -3.86 15.56
CA HIS A 117 3.54 -3.56 15.98
C HIS A 117 3.71 -2.09 16.39
N MET A 118 3.11 -1.15 15.65
CA MET A 118 3.14 0.26 15.99
C MET A 118 2.46 0.53 17.35
N LYS A 119 1.34 -0.14 17.61
CA LYS A 119 0.63 -0.05 18.90
C LYS A 119 1.51 -0.54 20.06
N THR A 120 2.19 -1.66 19.89
CA THR A 120 3.13 -2.19 20.90
C THR A 120 4.32 -1.24 21.12
N ALA A 121 4.83 -0.61 20.06
CA ALA A 121 5.89 0.38 20.13
C ALA A 121 5.45 1.75 20.69
N GLY A 122 4.15 1.95 20.90
CA GLY A 122 3.56 3.20 21.40
C GLY A 122 3.53 4.34 20.40
N LYS A 123 3.96 4.12 19.15
CA LYS A 123 3.94 5.13 18.07
C LYS A 123 4.01 4.49 16.70
N GLY A 124 3.45 5.16 15.72
CA GLY A 124 3.48 4.81 14.31
C GLY A 124 2.54 5.70 13.51
N HIS A 125 2.65 5.64 12.19
CA HIS A 125 1.80 6.39 11.30
C HIS A 125 1.38 5.53 10.11
N ILE A 126 0.09 5.44 9.84
CA ILE A 126 -0.45 4.76 8.66
C ILE A 126 -1.04 5.81 7.72
N VAL A 127 -0.52 5.85 6.50
CA VAL A 127 -0.99 6.72 5.42
C VAL A 127 -1.68 5.86 4.38
N ASN A 128 -2.96 6.09 4.16
CA ASN A 128 -3.75 5.40 3.15
C ASN A 128 -3.98 6.32 1.95
N ILE A 129 -3.42 5.97 0.80
CA ILE A 129 -3.66 6.70 -0.45
C ILE A 129 -5.02 6.26 -1.00
N VAL A 130 -5.96 7.12 -0.83
CA VAL A 130 -7.34 6.94 -1.28
C VAL A 130 -7.59 7.72 -2.60
N SER A 131 -8.78 8.20 -2.82
CA SER A 131 -9.13 8.96 -4.03
C SER A 131 -10.35 9.83 -3.74
N MET A 132 -10.52 10.89 -4.51
CA MET A 132 -11.80 11.62 -4.57
C MET A 132 -12.96 10.67 -4.94
N ALA A 133 -12.70 9.62 -5.69
CA ALA A 133 -13.68 8.57 -6.00
C ALA A 133 -14.16 7.78 -4.76
N GLY A 134 -13.52 7.93 -3.60
CA GLY A 134 -13.98 7.43 -2.31
C GLY A 134 -14.89 8.40 -1.55
N LEU A 135 -15.13 9.59 -2.08
CA LEU A 135 -16.04 10.60 -1.54
C LEU A 135 -17.20 10.88 -2.48
N VAL A 136 -16.92 10.91 -3.79
CA VAL A 136 -17.91 11.17 -4.85
C VAL A 136 -17.72 10.14 -5.97
N ALA A 137 -18.75 9.35 -6.23
CA ALA A 137 -18.73 8.39 -7.34
C ALA A 137 -19.21 9.09 -8.64
N THR A 138 -18.55 8.73 -9.75
CA THR A 138 -18.93 9.17 -11.09
C THR A 138 -19.35 8.00 -11.96
N ALA A 139 -20.01 8.26 -13.08
CA ALA A 139 -20.35 7.23 -14.06
C ALA A 139 -19.08 6.43 -14.46
N LYS A 140 -19.24 5.15 -14.71
CA LYS A 140 -18.16 4.19 -15.05
C LYS A 140 -17.10 3.95 -13.96
N SER A 141 -17.21 4.59 -12.80
CA SER A 141 -16.28 4.38 -11.67
C SER A 141 -16.86 3.50 -10.57
N SER A 142 -17.96 2.81 -10.79
CA SER A 142 -18.73 2.12 -9.73
C SER A 142 -17.85 1.17 -8.89
N LEU A 143 -17.09 0.29 -9.52
CA LEU A 143 -16.21 -0.66 -8.85
C LEU A 143 -15.04 0.06 -8.15
N TYR A 144 -14.33 0.94 -8.87
CA TYR A 144 -13.22 1.69 -8.30
C TYR A 144 -13.66 2.53 -7.10
N SER A 145 -14.77 3.26 -7.24
CA SER A 145 -15.36 4.04 -6.15
C SER A 145 -15.70 3.16 -4.96
N ALA A 146 -16.34 2.01 -5.16
CA ALA A 146 -16.68 1.09 -4.07
C ALA A 146 -15.44 0.70 -3.26
N THR A 147 -14.32 0.35 -3.91
CA THR A 147 -13.07 0.02 -3.22
C THR A 147 -12.50 1.20 -2.44
N LYS A 148 -12.62 2.41 -2.96
CA LYS A 148 -12.08 3.62 -2.32
C LYS A 148 -12.97 4.15 -1.20
N PHE A 149 -14.31 4.02 -1.30
CA PHE A 149 -15.22 4.26 -0.18
C PHE A 149 -14.93 3.31 0.98
N ALA A 150 -14.72 2.02 0.70
CA ALA A 150 -14.35 1.04 1.73
C ALA A 150 -13.02 1.40 2.40
N ALA A 151 -12.01 1.80 1.64
CA ALA A 151 -10.72 2.22 2.18
C ALA A 151 -10.82 3.48 3.05
N ILE A 152 -11.65 4.46 2.67
CA ILE A 152 -11.91 5.67 3.49
C ILE A 152 -12.63 5.30 4.78
N GLY A 153 -13.69 4.47 4.70
CA GLY A 153 -14.44 4.03 5.88
C GLY A 153 -13.52 3.35 6.89
N PHE A 154 -12.69 2.41 6.42
CA PHE A 154 -11.68 1.75 7.25
C PHE A 154 -10.70 2.76 7.85
N SER A 155 -10.14 3.65 7.03
CA SER A 155 -9.15 4.64 7.45
C SER A 155 -9.69 5.57 8.54
N ASN A 156 -10.94 6.04 8.42
CA ASN A 156 -11.58 6.92 9.38
C ASN A 156 -11.86 6.22 10.73
N ALA A 157 -12.05 4.92 10.72
CA ALA A 157 -12.29 4.09 11.92
C ALA A 157 -10.98 3.60 12.59
N LEU A 158 -9.85 3.69 11.90
CA LEU A 158 -8.55 3.25 12.39
C LEU A 158 -7.96 4.30 13.33
N ARG A 159 -8.17 4.13 14.63
CA ARG A 159 -7.73 5.07 15.68
C ARG A 159 -7.10 4.35 16.88
#